data_4bbbd806bd0db7342328f9559226a5ce
#
_entry.id   4bbbd806bd0db7342328f9559226a5ce
#
_cell.length_a   1.000
_cell.length_b   1.000
_cell.length_c   1.000
_cell.angle_alpha   90.00
_cell.angle_beta   90.00
_cell.angle_gamma   90.00
#
_symmetry.space_group_name_H-M   'P 1'
#
loop_
_entity.id
_entity.type
_entity.pdbx_description
1 polymer ?
#
loop_
_entity_poly.entity_id
_entity_poly.type
_entity_poly.pdbx_seq_one_letter_code
_entity_poly.pdbx_strand_id
1 'polypeptide(L)'
;MRIVTLIENTPGAPGCAHEHGLSLYIETGHHTLLLDTGATGAFADNAAALGLDLSRVDTVVLSHGHYDHAGGLLRLVELAPGAAVYMQRGAGRDFYHGDRYIGIDKAILGLPRLHLLDGDCRLDDELFLFAGITGRRF
;
A
#
# COMPACT_ATOMS: atom_id res chain seq x y z
N MET A 1 11.66 8.19 13.06
CA MET A 1 10.95 7.37 12.05
C MET A 1 10.90 5.93 12.53
N ARG A 2 9.77 5.27 12.40
CA ARG A 2 9.57 3.86 12.72
C ARG A 2 8.97 3.16 11.51
N ILE A 3 9.50 1.98 11.16
CA ILE A 3 8.97 1.16 10.07
C ILE A 3 8.67 -0.23 10.62
N VAL A 4 7.48 -0.74 10.37
CA VAL A 4 7.03 -2.08 10.76
C VAL A 4 6.54 -2.81 9.52
N THR A 5 7.16 -3.95 9.20
CA THR A 5 6.69 -4.82 8.13
C THR A 5 5.44 -5.56 8.61
N LEU A 6 4.31 -5.31 7.94
CA LEU A 6 3.05 -6.00 8.22
C LEU A 6 2.88 -7.25 7.38
N ILE A 7 3.27 -7.20 6.11
CA ILE A 7 3.21 -8.33 5.16
C ILE A 7 4.52 -8.40 4.38
N GLU A 8 5.04 -9.61 4.27
CA GLU A 8 6.07 -10.00 3.32
C GLU A 8 5.97 -11.51 3.06
N ASN A 9 6.79 -12.04 2.14
CA ASN A 9 6.62 -13.42 1.64
C ASN A 9 7.02 -14.52 2.62
N THR A 10 7.74 -14.19 3.69
CA THR A 10 8.26 -15.16 4.65
C THR A 10 7.65 -14.96 6.04
N PRO A 11 7.60 -16.02 6.88
CA PRO A 11 7.11 -15.89 8.24
C PRO A 11 7.92 -14.89 9.05
N GLY A 12 7.20 -14.04 9.79
CA GLY A 12 7.78 -13.04 10.69
C GLY A 12 7.49 -13.32 12.15
N ALA A 13 6.95 -12.32 12.86
CA ALA A 13 6.64 -12.41 14.28
C ALA A 13 5.59 -13.52 14.57
N PRO A 14 5.70 -14.22 15.71
CA PRO A 14 4.68 -15.18 16.14
C PRO A 14 3.28 -14.53 16.18
N GLY A 15 2.27 -15.26 15.68
CA GLY A 15 0.89 -14.77 15.62
C GLY A 15 0.57 -13.87 14.43
N CYS A 16 1.56 -13.58 13.58
CA CYS A 16 1.36 -12.84 12.33
C CYS A 16 1.33 -13.78 11.12
N ALA A 17 0.43 -13.50 10.19
CA ALA A 17 0.37 -14.18 8.90
C ALA A 17 1.44 -13.62 7.94
N HIS A 18 1.81 -14.44 6.96
CA HIS A 18 2.60 -14.01 5.81
C HIS A 18 1.86 -14.41 4.52
N GLU A 19 2.09 -13.65 3.47
CA GLU A 19 1.55 -13.95 2.14
C GLU A 19 2.45 -13.36 1.06
N HIS A 20 2.27 -13.79 -0.18
CA HIS A 20 2.94 -13.15 -1.30
C HIS A 20 2.45 -11.70 -1.41
N GLY A 21 3.37 -10.76 -1.27
CA GLY A 21 3.08 -9.34 -1.27
C GLY A 21 3.91 -8.53 -0.30
N LEU A 22 3.56 -7.26 -0.16
CA LEU A 22 4.24 -6.32 0.74
C LEU A 22 3.24 -5.41 1.42
N SER A 23 3.48 -5.09 2.68
CA SER A 23 2.86 -3.97 3.39
C SER A 23 3.77 -3.46 4.49
N LEU A 24 4.06 -2.16 4.46
CA LEU A 24 4.88 -1.48 5.45
C LEU A 24 4.08 -0.38 6.14
N TYR A 25 4.04 -0.44 7.47
CA TYR A 25 3.53 0.63 8.32
C TYR A 25 4.68 1.55 8.70
N ILE A 26 4.53 2.86 8.46
CA ILE A 26 5.61 3.83 8.63
C ILE A 26 5.10 5.03 9.44
N GLU A 27 5.75 5.32 10.56
CA GLU A 27 5.55 6.55 11.33
C GLU A 27 6.70 7.51 11.08
N THR A 28 6.36 8.73 10.69
CA THR A 28 7.30 9.84 10.54
C THR A 28 7.03 10.91 11.61
N GLY A 29 7.61 12.10 11.49
CA GLY A 29 7.34 13.20 12.42
C GLY A 29 5.89 13.70 12.35
N HIS A 30 5.28 13.72 11.15
CA HIS A 30 3.96 14.30 10.92
C HIS A 30 2.97 13.32 10.27
N HIS A 31 3.41 12.12 9.84
CA HIS A 31 2.58 11.18 9.12
C HIS A 31 2.58 9.78 9.72
N THR A 32 1.46 9.11 9.55
CA THR A 32 1.34 7.67 9.67
C THR A 32 0.96 7.11 8.30
N LEU A 33 1.89 6.40 7.67
CA LEU A 33 1.72 5.92 6.30
C LEU A 33 1.56 4.41 6.25
N LEU A 34 0.88 3.96 5.20
CA LEU A 34 0.95 2.58 4.75
C LEU A 34 1.52 2.56 3.32
N LEU A 35 2.63 1.86 3.13
CA LEU A 35 3.18 1.57 1.81
C LEU A 35 2.77 0.15 1.44
N ASP A 36 1.93 0.02 0.43
CA ASP A 36 1.28 -1.21 -0.01
C ASP A 36 0.43 -1.89 1.08
N THR A 37 -0.42 -2.82 0.70
CA THR A 37 -1.43 -3.39 1.57
C THR A 37 -1.46 -4.93 1.57
N GLY A 38 -0.50 -5.57 0.89
CA GLY A 38 -0.55 -7.01 0.67
C GLY A 38 -1.66 -7.43 -0.29
N ALA A 39 -1.87 -8.74 -0.40
CA ALA A 39 -2.85 -9.33 -1.31
C ALA A 39 -4.27 -9.37 -0.71
N THR A 40 -4.37 -9.41 0.62
CA THR A 40 -5.63 -9.62 1.35
C THR A 40 -5.75 -8.63 2.51
N GLY A 41 -6.71 -8.86 3.40
CA GLY A 41 -6.84 -8.11 4.65
C GLY A 41 -5.86 -8.53 5.77
N ALA A 42 -4.94 -9.45 5.52
CA ALA A 42 -4.04 -10.00 6.55
C ALA A 42 -3.15 -8.93 7.19
N PHE A 43 -2.76 -7.89 6.44
CA PHE A 43 -1.99 -6.76 6.99
C PHE A 43 -2.69 -6.12 8.19
N ALA A 44 -4.00 -6.02 8.15
CA ALA A 44 -4.78 -5.39 9.23
C ALA A 44 -4.84 -6.30 10.47
N ASP A 45 -4.95 -7.60 10.29
CA ASP A 45 -4.90 -8.56 11.38
C ASP A 45 -3.51 -8.56 12.03
N ASN A 46 -2.45 -8.49 11.24
CA ASN A 46 -1.08 -8.37 11.73
C ASN A 46 -0.85 -7.05 12.49
N ALA A 47 -1.37 -5.93 11.98
CA ALA A 47 -1.29 -4.65 12.68
C ALA A 47 -1.96 -4.74 14.07
N ALA A 48 -3.14 -5.34 14.16
CA ALA A 48 -3.82 -5.54 15.43
C ALA A 48 -3.00 -6.43 16.39
N ALA A 49 -2.43 -7.54 15.89
CA ALA A 49 -1.58 -8.43 16.67
C ALA A 49 -0.31 -7.73 17.19
N LEU A 50 0.21 -6.75 16.45
CA LEU A 50 1.38 -5.95 16.82
C LEU A 50 1.03 -4.69 17.64
N GLY A 51 -0.24 -4.47 17.96
CA GLY A 51 -0.70 -3.32 18.74
C GLY A 51 -0.68 -2.00 17.96
N LEU A 52 -0.73 -2.04 16.63
CA LEU A 52 -0.78 -0.85 15.77
C LEU A 52 -2.22 -0.48 15.44
N ASP A 53 -2.53 0.81 15.53
CA ASP A 53 -3.85 1.38 15.23
C ASP A 53 -3.87 1.94 13.80
N LEU A 54 -4.43 1.17 12.86
CA LEU A 54 -4.53 1.57 11.45
C LEU A 54 -5.51 2.74 11.22
N SER A 55 -6.39 3.05 12.15
CA SER A 55 -7.26 4.23 12.03
C SER A 55 -6.48 5.54 12.02
N ARG A 56 -5.22 5.52 12.46
CA ARG A 56 -4.31 6.66 12.46
C ARG A 56 -3.60 6.89 11.13
N VAL A 57 -3.71 5.96 10.19
CA VAL A 57 -3.11 6.11 8.87
C VAL A 57 -3.76 7.29 8.15
N ASP A 58 -2.94 8.27 7.79
CA ASP A 58 -3.36 9.47 7.03
C ASP A 58 -3.01 9.40 5.55
N THR A 59 -2.03 8.59 5.19
CA THR A 59 -1.49 8.50 3.83
C THR A 59 -1.23 7.05 3.45
N VAL A 60 -1.71 6.64 2.28
CA VAL A 60 -1.41 5.35 1.68
C VAL A 60 -0.71 5.58 0.34
N VAL A 61 0.35 4.84 0.10
CA VAL A 61 1.06 4.85 -1.18
C VAL A 61 1.05 3.44 -1.76
N LEU A 62 0.55 3.29 -2.98
CA LEU A 62 0.69 2.04 -3.73
C LEU A 62 1.90 2.14 -4.65
N SER A 63 2.83 1.20 -4.50
CA SER A 63 4.07 1.15 -5.27
C SER A 63 3.83 0.84 -6.74
N HIS A 64 2.88 -0.05 -7.03
CA HIS A 64 2.47 -0.44 -8.37
C HIS A 64 1.11 -1.14 -8.37
N GLY A 65 0.57 -1.45 -9.56
CA GLY A 65 -0.79 -1.91 -9.75
C GLY A 65 -0.98 -3.42 -9.76
N HIS A 66 -0.32 -4.17 -8.87
CA HIS A 66 -0.56 -5.61 -8.72
C HIS A 66 -1.37 -5.92 -7.46
N TYR A 67 -2.16 -7.01 -7.52
CA TYR A 67 -3.08 -7.41 -6.45
C TYR A 67 -2.37 -7.70 -5.12
N ASP A 68 -1.16 -8.21 -5.16
CA ASP A 68 -0.36 -8.57 -3.98
C ASP A 68 0.23 -7.35 -3.25
N HIS A 69 0.02 -6.17 -3.80
CA HIS A 69 0.37 -4.88 -3.19
C HIS A 69 -0.85 -4.01 -2.89
N ALA A 70 -1.94 -4.16 -3.66
CA ALA A 70 -3.13 -3.33 -3.56
C ALA A 70 -4.36 -4.08 -3.01
N GLY A 71 -4.27 -5.39 -2.79
CA GLY A 71 -5.44 -6.23 -2.47
C GLY A 71 -6.11 -5.93 -1.14
N GLY A 72 -5.39 -5.34 -0.19
CA GLY A 72 -5.94 -4.95 1.11
C GLY A 72 -6.46 -3.51 1.18
N LEU A 73 -6.32 -2.70 0.11
CA LEU A 73 -6.60 -1.27 0.18
C LEU A 73 -8.06 -0.96 0.54
N LEU A 74 -9.03 -1.68 -0.01
CA LEU A 74 -10.45 -1.43 0.30
C LEU A 74 -10.74 -1.67 1.79
N ARG A 75 -10.09 -2.65 2.42
CA ARG A 75 -10.19 -2.84 3.87
C ARG A 75 -9.55 -1.69 4.64
N LEU A 76 -8.40 -1.19 4.18
CA LEU A 76 -7.78 -0.05 4.87
C LEU A 76 -8.67 1.18 4.87
N VAL A 77 -9.28 1.53 3.73
CA VAL A 77 -10.13 2.73 3.67
C VAL A 77 -11.40 2.63 4.52
N GLU A 78 -11.85 1.42 4.83
CA GLU A 78 -12.90 1.22 5.84
C GLU A 78 -12.40 1.51 7.26
N LEU A 79 -11.15 1.16 7.57
CA LEU A 79 -10.53 1.39 8.89
C LEU A 79 -10.05 2.83 9.05
N ALA A 80 -9.61 3.47 7.99
CA ALA A 80 -9.06 4.81 7.94
C ALA A 80 -9.69 5.62 6.79
N PRO A 81 -10.99 5.97 6.87
CA PRO A 81 -11.70 6.61 5.76
C PRO A 81 -11.19 8.00 5.41
N GLY A 82 -10.45 8.64 6.30
CA GLY A 82 -9.80 9.93 6.06
C GLY A 82 -8.45 9.86 5.36
N ALA A 83 -7.90 8.66 5.16
CA ALA A 83 -6.59 8.50 4.54
C ALA A 83 -6.60 8.89 3.05
N ALA A 84 -5.62 9.69 2.64
CA ALA A 84 -5.37 9.97 1.24
C ALA A 84 -4.60 8.81 0.61
N VAL A 85 -5.00 8.40 -0.59
CA VAL A 85 -4.38 7.29 -1.33
C VAL A 85 -3.69 7.85 -2.57
N TYR A 86 -2.42 7.51 -2.74
CA TYR A 86 -1.61 7.93 -3.88
C TYR A 86 -1.11 6.74 -4.68
N MET A 87 -1.26 6.79 -5.98
CA MET A 87 -0.64 5.85 -6.91
C MET A 87 -0.37 6.53 -8.25
N GLN A 88 0.58 5.99 -9.01
CA GLN A 88 0.75 6.42 -10.40
C GLN A 88 -0.47 6.03 -11.23
N ARG A 89 -0.88 6.88 -12.17
CA ARG A 89 -2.04 6.61 -13.05
C ARG A 89 -1.89 5.27 -13.77
N GLY A 90 -0.67 4.91 -14.16
CA GLY A 90 -0.37 3.63 -14.79
C GLY A 90 -0.68 2.40 -13.93
N ALA A 91 -0.73 2.53 -12.60
CA ALA A 91 -1.09 1.43 -11.71
C ALA A 91 -2.55 0.97 -11.88
N GLY A 92 -3.43 1.82 -12.40
CA GLY A 92 -4.83 1.49 -12.67
C GLY A 92 -5.08 0.69 -13.96
N ARG A 93 -4.05 0.39 -14.73
CA ARG A 93 -4.17 -0.41 -15.95
C ARG A 93 -4.46 -1.88 -15.64
N ASP A 94 -4.86 -2.62 -16.69
CA ASP A 94 -5.00 -4.07 -16.59
C ASP A 94 -3.64 -4.74 -16.67
N PHE A 95 -3.39 -5.65 -15.74
CA PHE A 95 -2.19 -6.47 -15.72
C PHE A 95 -2.58 -7.94 -15.70
N TYR A 96 -1.87 -8.74 -16.51
CA TYR A 96 -2.11 -10.18 -16.64
C TYR A 96 -0.80 -10.96 -16.56
N HIS A 97 -0.88 -12.14 -15.94
CA HIS A 97 0.12 -13.18 -16.05
C HIS A 97 -0.52 -14.36 -16.80
N GLY A 98 -0.20 -14.53 -18.08
CA GLY A 98 -0.98 -15.38 -18.97
C GLY A 98 -2.43 -14.87 -19.05
N ASP A 99 -3.39 -15.75 -18.75
CA ASP A 99 -4.83 -15.40 -18.72
C ASP A 99 -5.32 -14.91 -17.35
N ARG A 100 -4.46 -14.94 -16.33
CA ARG A 100 -4.81 -14.52 -14.98
C ARG A 100 -4.68 -13.01 -14.83
N TYR A 101 -5.78 -12.35 -14.46
CA TYR A 101 -5.74 -10.95 -14.04
C TYR A 101 -4.98 -10.80 -12.73
N ILE A 102 -3.94 -9.97 -12.72
CA ILE A 102 -3.11 -9.69 -11.56
C ILE A 102 -3.08 -8.21 -11.17
N GLY A 103 -3.96 -7.41 -11.76
CA GLY A 103 -4.10 -5.98 -11.49
C GLY A 103 -4.86 -5.68 -10.20
N ILE A 104 -5.17 -4.41 -10.02
CA ILE A 104 -5.94 -3.91 -8.87
C ILE A 104 -7.43 -4.19 -9.03
N ASP A 105 -8.16 -4.23 -7.92
CA ASP A 105 -9.62 -4.13 -7.94
C ASP A 105 -10.02 -2.74 -8.48
N LYS A 106 -10.83 -2.72 -9.53
CA LYS A 106 -11.26 -1.46 -10.19
C LYS A 106 -12.11 -0.56 -9.29
N ALA A 107 -12.70 -1.08 -8.21
CA ALA A 107 -13.37 -0.27 -7.21
C ALA A 107 -12.44 0.77 -6.56
N ILE A 108 -11.14 0.53 -6.54
CA ILE A 108 -10.13 1.48 -6.06
C ILE A 108 -10.19 2.79 -6.85
N LEU A 109 -10.44 2.72 -8.16
CA LEU A 109 -10.50 3.90 -9.03
C LEU A 109 -11.66 4.84 -8.69
N GLY A 110 -12.66 4.36 -7.96
CA GLY A 110 -13.80 5.16 -7.50
C GLY A 110 -13.64 5.74 -6.08
N LEU A 111 -12.53 5.50 -5.40
CA LEU A 111 -12.33 6.00 -4.05
C LEU A 111 -12.27 7.54 -4.02
N PRO A 112 -13.00 8.21 -3.10
CA PRO A 112 -13.10 9.67 -3.10
C PRO A 112 -11.79 10.39 -2.75
N ARG A 113 -10.87 9.71 -2.07
CA ARG A 113 -9.58 10.29 -1.66
C ARG A 113 -8.39 9.70 -2.43
N LEU A 114 -8.64 9.11 -3.58
CA LEU A 114 -7.61 8.64 -4.50
C LEU A 114 -7.01 9.80 -5.29
N HIS A 115 -5.68 9.86 -5.31
CA HIS A 115 -4.89 10.78 -6.12
C HIS A 115 -4.07 9.99 -7.13
N LEU A 116 -4.37 10.17 -8.41
CA LEU A 116 -3.61 9.58 -9.52
C LEU A 116 -2.47 10.53 -9.91
N LEU A 117 -1.25 10.05 -9.83
CA LEU A 117 -0.05 10.84 -10.11
C LEU A 117 0.47 10.54 -11.53
N ASP A 118 1.07 11.54 -12.14
CA ASP A 118 1.69 11.49 -13.46
C ASP A 118 3.20 11.79 -13.38
N GLY A 119 3.91 11.14 -12.46
CA GLY A 119 5.32 11.33 -12.19
C GLY A 119 5.61 11.66 -10.73
N ASP A 120 6.73 12.33 -10.49
CA ASP A 120 7.15 12.72 -9.16
C ASP A 120 6.18 13.71 -8.52
N CYS A 121 6.01 13.60 -7.21
CA CYS A 121 5.10 14.44 -6.45
C CYS A 121 5.66 14.71 -5.05
N ARG A 122 5.85 16.00 -4.72
CA ARG A 122 6.09 16.43 -3.35
C ARG A 122 4.75 16.60 -2.66
N LEU A 123 4.47 15.81 -1.62
CA LEU A 123 3.25 15.96 -0.83
C LEU A 123 3.38 17.10 0.18
N ASP A 124 4.53 17.18 0.85
CA ASP A 124 4.87 18.24 1.79
C ASP A 124 6.39 18.26 2.05
N ASP A 125 6.82 18.90 3.13
CA ASP A 125 8.25 18.99 3.48
C ASP A 125 8.86 17.67 3.93
N GLU A 126 8.05 16.69 4.30
CA GLU A 126 8.47 15.38 4.81
C GLU A 126 8.36 14.27 3.77
N LEU A 127 7.39 14.35 2.85
CA LEU A 127 7.06 13.30 1.92
C LEU A 127 7.26 13.71 0.46
N PHE A 128 8.09 12.97 -0.22
CA PHE A 128 8.30 13.05 -1.66
C PHE A 128 8.12 11.69 -2.31
N LEU A 129 7.20 11.60 -3.27
CA LEU A 129 6.96 10.39 -4.07
C LEU A 129 7.66 10.56 -5.41
N PHE A 130 8.57 9.65 -5.72
CA PHE A 130 9.26 9.63 -7.00
C PHE A 130 8.83 8.42 -7.83
N ALA A 131 8.89 8.57 -9.15
CA ALA A 131 8.50 7.57 -10.12
C ALA A 131 9.56 7.43 -11.22
N GLY A 132 9.29 6.58 -12.20
CA GLY A 132 10.18 6.45 -13.35
C GLY A 132 11.57 5.92 -12.99
N ILE A 133 11.64 5.07 -11.96
CA ILE A 133 12.90 4.46 -11.53
C ILE A 133 13.49 3.69 -12.69
N THR A 134 14.66 4.12 -13.15
CA THR A 134 15.43 3.46 -14.20
C THR A 134 16.69 2.85 -13.61
N GLY A 135 17.07 1.68 -14.08
CA GLY A 135 18.26 0.99 -13.61
C GLY A 135 18.45 -0.37 -14.27
N ARG A 136 19.57 -1.01 -13.94
CA ARG A 136 19.79 -2.39 -14.37
C ARG A 136 18.77 -3.30 -13.71
N ARG A 137 18.05 -4.09 -14.50
CA ARG A 137 17.29 -5.22 -13.98
C ARG A 137 18.26 -6.36 -13.72
N PHE A 138 18.23 -6.88 -12.53
CA PHE A 138 19.03 -8.05 -12.14
C PHE A 138 18.26 -9.33 -12.43
#